data_348618e675cb7c0f27e08cc26f5bc4fc
#
_entry.id   348618e675cb7c0f27e08cc26f5bc4fc
#
_cell.length_a   1.000
_cell.length_b   1.000
_cell.length_c   1.000
_cell.angle_alpha   90.00
_cell.angle_beta   90.00
_cell.angle_gamma   90.00
#
_symmetry.space_group_name_H-M   'P 1'
#
loop_
_entity.id
_entity.type
_entity.pdbx_description
1 polymer ?
#
loop_
_entity_poly.entity_id
_entity_poly.type
_entity_poly.pdbx_seq_one_letter_code
_entity_poly.pdbx_strand_id
1 'polypeptide(L)'
;VYKNAVRSFSQFCGTQSIEFTKINRENLKRYSNYLTASRLKPNKISTYMRMLRCIYNRGVDARQAPYVHGLFRDVFTGVDTRQKKALPLSELHTLLNKDPQTETLRHTQAIANLLFQFGGMPFVDLAHLEKSNLNQGLLKYNRMKTGTPMSVEIIDSAYELLSLLRNNHSSSCSDRPDYLFHILSGEYKRGEEGAYREYQSALRKFNNHLKSLSRKLRLHSSVTSYTLRHSWATTAKYRGVPIEMISESLGHKSIKTTQIYLKGFELEERTKVNKQNYYYVRRFKIA
;
A
#
# COMPACT_ATOMS: atom_id res chain seq x y z
N VAL A 1 4.52 15.59 -0.89
CA VAL A 1 5.78 15.15 -0.25
C VAL A 1 6.81 16.28 -0.27
N TYR A 2 7.07 16.94 -1.41
CA TYR A 2 8.03 18.07 -1.52
C TYR A 2 7.76 19.18 -0.51
N LYS A 3 6.52 19.72 -0.48
CA LYS A 3 6.10 20.77 0.47
C LYS A 3 6.44 20.41 1.92
N ASN A 4 6.23 19.15 2.32
CA ASN A 4 6.52 18.70 3.69
C ASN A 4 8.02 18.63 3.98
N ALA A 5 8.85 18.19 3.01
CA ALA A 5 10.30 18.17 3.19
C ALA A 5 10.86 19.58 3.30
N VAL A 6 10.42 20.51 2.43
CA VAL A 6 10.82 21.93 2.50
C VAL A 6 10.40 22.55 3.81
N ARG A 7 9.12 22.42 4.22
CA ARG A 7 8.63 22.95 5.50
C ARG A 7 9.45 22.44 6.70
N SER A 8 9.72 21.12 6.72
CA SER A 8 10.49 20.51 7.82
C SER A 8 11.93 21.04 7.86
N PHE A 9 12.57 21.21 6.69
CA PHE A 9 13.92 21.77 6.61
C PHE A 9 13.95 23.26 6.95
N SER A 10 12.93 24.02 6.53
CA SER A 10 12.74 25.42 6.88
C SER A 10 12.60 25.62 8.39
N GLN A 11 11.79 24.79 9.05
CA GLN A 11 11.67 24.79 10.52
C GLN A 11 13.00 24.49 11.22
N PHE A 12 13.78 23.53 10.71
CA PHE A 12 15.11 23.22 11.22
C PHE A 12 16.08 24.40 11.05
N CYS A 13 16.04 25.11 9.93
CA CYS A 13 16.87 26.28 9.66
C CYS A 13 16.40 27.57 10.39
N GLY A 14 15.19 27.56 10.96
CA GLY A 14 14.60 28.75 11.60
C GLY A 14 14.24 29.86 10.62
N THR A 15 13.99 29.53 9.33
CA THR A 15 13.73 30.52 8.27
C THR A 15 12.45 30.16 7.51
N GLN A 16 11.71 31.16 7.01
CA GLN A 16 10.55 30.91 6.14
C GLN A 16 10.95 30.62 4.69
N SER A 17 12.05 31.21 4.23
CA SER A 17 12.63 31.02 2.90
C SER A 17 13.97 30.30 3.02
N ILE A 18 14.20 29.31 2.16
CA ILE A 18 15.43 28.50 2.15
C ILE A 18 16.23 28.86 0.92
N GLU A 19 17.38 29.47 1.11
CA GLU A 19 18.36 29.62 0.05
C GLU A 19 19.08 28.28 -0.23
N PHE A 20 19.51 28.06 -1.48
CA PHE A 20 20.27 26.85 -1.85
C PHE A 20 21.60 26.73 -1.09
N THR A 21 22.20 27.83 -0.65
CA THR A 21 23.40 27.89 0.21
C THR A 21 23.23 27.18 1.55
N LYS A 22 22.01 27.12 2.08
CA LYS A 22 21.68 26.39 3.32
C LYS A 22 21.67 24.86 3.10
N ILE A 23 21.54 24.40 1.86
CA ILE A 23 21.60 22.97 1.52
C ILE A 23 23.06 22.60 1.26
N ASN A 24 23.83 22.43 2.33
CA ASN A 24 25.22 22.01 2.32
C ASN A 24 25.42 20.73 3.16
N ARG A 25 26.57 20.07 3.05
CA ARG A 25 26.86 18.80 3.71
C ARG A 25 26.66 18.86 5.22
N GLU A 26 27.14 19.91 5.85
CA GLU A 26 27.05 20.09 7.29
C GLU A 26 25.59 20.20 7.74
N ASN A 27 24.83 21.11 7.14
CA ASN A 27 23.42 21.31 7.48
C ASN A 27 22.58 20.05 7.18
N LEU A 28 22.86 19.32 6.11
CA LEU A 28 22.16 18.06 5.81
C LEU A 28 22.44 17.00 6.88
N LYS A 29 23.69 16.90 7.36
CA LYS A 29 24.06 15.98 8.44
C LYS A 29 23.39 16.38 9.76
N ARG A 30 23.44 17.65 10.13
CA ARG A 30 22.77 18.21 11.33
C ARG A 30 21.27 17.99 11.26
N TYR A 31 20.65 18.21 10.10
CA TYR A 31 19.23 17.98 9.88
C TYR A 31 18.87 16.48 9.98
N SER A 32 19.70 15.58 9.43
CA SER A 32 19.51 14.14 9.59
C SER A 32 19.49 13.72 11.07
N ASN A 33 20.43 14.25 11.86
CA ASN A 33 20.51 14.01 13.31
C ASN A 33 19.30 14.59 14.05
N TYR A 34 18.86 15.79 13.69
CA TYR A 34 17.65 16.42 14.23
C TYR A 34 16.40 15.57 13.99
N LEU A 35 16.24 15.05 12.76
CA LEU A 35 15.11 14.19 12.43
C LEU A 35 15.16 12.85 13.19
N THR A 36 16.36 12.31 13.40
CA THR A 36 16.59 11.08 14.19
C THR A 36 16.25 11.33 15.66
N ALA A 37 16.71 12.42 16.23
CA ALA A 37 16.37 12.83 17.60
C ALA A 37 14.86 13.05 17.78
N SER A 38 14.17 13.53 16.72
CA SER A 38 12.71 13.65 16.67
C SER A 38 11.99 12.30 16.46
N ARG A 39 12.70 11.17 16.59
CA ARG A 39 12.18 9.79 16.45
C ARG A 39 11.51 9.48 15.12
N LEU A 40 11.89 10.16 14.04
CA LEU A 40 11.41 9.83 12.71
C LEU A 40 11.99 8.48 12.23
N LYS A 41 11.18 7.72 11.53
CA LYS A 41 11.62 6.43 10.96
C LYS A 41 12.62 6.68 9.82
N PRO A 42 13.67 5.81 9.64
CA PRO A 42 14.71 5.96 8.62
C PRO A 42 14.17 6.25 7.22
N ASN A 43 13.12 5.54 6.78
CA ASN A 43 12.51 5.77 5.47
C ASN A 43 11.86 7.14 5.31
N LYS A 44 11.38 7.76 6.40
CA LYS A 44 10.85 9.13 6.35
C LYS A 44 11.97 10.14 6.24
N ILE A 45 13.06 9.94 6.97
CA ILE A 45 14.29 10.74 6.88
C ILE A 45 14.84 10.66 5.45
N SER A 46 15.03 9.45 4.93
CA SER A 46 15.47 9.22 3.55
C SER A 46 14.55 9.91 2.52
N THR A 47 13.23 9.87 2.73
CA THR A 47 12.30 10.54 1.84
C THR A 47 12.54 12.06 1.84
N TYR A 48 12.74 12.67 2.99
CA TYR A 48 13.03 14.10 3.08
C TYR A 48 14.36 14.45 2.39
N MET A 49 15.41 13.67 2.64
CA MET A 49 16.71 13.87 1.98
C MET A 49 16.62 13.73 0.46
N ARG A 50 15.89 12.74 -0.05
CA ARG A 50 15.66 12.57 -1.50
C ARG A 50 14.88 13.72 -2.11
N MET A 51 13.90 14.27 -1.39
CA MET A 51 13.14 15.42 -1.88
C MET A 51 14.00 16.67 -1.93
N LEU A 52 14.81 16.93 -0.90
CA LEU A 52 15.78 18.04 -0.89
C LEU A 52 16.81 17.88 -2.02
N ARG A 53 17.33 16.65 -2.25
CA ARG A 53 18.24 16.37 -3.37
C ARG A 53 17.60 16.67 -4.72
N CYS A 54 16.34 16.27 -4.90
CA CYS A 54 15.61 16.53 -6.14
C CYS A 54 15.42 18.04 -6.37
N ILE A 55 15.08 18.81 -5.32
CA ILE A 55 14.93 20.27 -5.38
C ILE A 55 16.27 20.93 -5.70
N TYR A 56 17.33 20.51 -5.00
CA TYR A 56 18.69 21.04 -5.22
C TYR A 56 19.16 20.82 -6.67
N ASN A 57 19.02 19.58 -7.18
CA ASN A 57 19.42 19.26 -8.55
C ASN A 57 18.64 20.10 -9.58
N ARG A 58 17.32 20.32 -9.36
CA ARG A 58 16.55 21.24 -10.20
C ARG A 58 17.06 22.69 -10.14
N GLY A 59 17.51 23.13 -8.97
CA GLY A 59 18.16 24.41 -8.81
C GLY A 59 19.49 24.50 -9.58
N VAL A 60 20.28 23.42 -9.60
CA VAL A 60 21.50 23.32 -10.43
C VAL A 60 21.17 23.38 -11.92
N ASP A 61 20.17 22.58 -12.36
CA ASP A 61 19.72 22.58 -13.77
C ASP A 61 19.22 23.96 -14.21
N ALA A 62 18.55 24.68 -13.29
CA ALA A 62 18.08 26.06 -13.52
C ALA A 62 19.17 27.14 -13.31
N ARG A 63 20.41 26.76 -13.06
CA ARG A 63 21.56 27.67 -12.77
C ARG A 63 21.34 28.58 -11.53
N GLN A 64 20.48 28.17 -10.60
CA GLN A 64 20.21 28.88 -9.34
C GLN A 64 21.04 28.36 -8.17
N ALA A 65 21.71 27.21 -8.34
CA ALA A 65 22.59 26.60 -7.35
C ALA A 65 23.85 26.04 -8.03
N PRO A 66 25.02 26.07 -7.36
CA PRO A 66 26.23 25.44 -7.88
C PRO A 66 26.12 23.91 -7.81
N TYR A 67 26.75 23.20 -8.76
CA TYR A 67 26.91 21.76 -8.65
C TYR A 67 27.93 21.42 -7.55
N VAL A 68 27.53 20.56 -6.58
CA VAL A 68 28.42 20.08 -5.51
C VAL A 68 28.47 18.54 -5.59
N HIS A 69 29.64 18.02 -5.94
CA HIS A 69 29.84 16.56 -6.03
C HIS A 69 29.59 15.90 -4.67
N GLY A 70 28.75 14.86 -4.66
CA GLY A 70 28.48 14.04 -3.47
C GLY A 70 27.83 14.81 -2.32
N LEU A 71 27.07 15.89 -2.57
CA LEU A 71 26.42 16.72 -1.56
C LEU A 71 25.60 15.90 -0.52
N PHE A 72 24.95 14.83 -0.97
CA PHE A 72 24.08 13.99 -0.13
C PHE A 72 24.70 12.62 0.26
N ARG A 73 26.01 12.42 0.10
CA ARG A 73 26.64 11.11 0.37
C ARG A 73 26.66 10.74 1.84
N ASP A 74 26.71 11.74 2.74
CA ASP A 74 26.85 11.54 4.18
C ASP A 74 25.49 11.41 4.91
N VAL A 75 24.38 11.38 4.15
CA VAL A 75 23.03 11.21 4.69
C VAL A 75 22.32 10.03 4.03
N PHE A 76 21.46 9.35 4.79
CA PHE A 76 20.75 8.18 4.30
C PHE A 76 19.67 8.58 3.29
N THR A 77 19.86 8.16 2.03
CA THR A 77 18.91 8.34 0.94
C THR A 77 18.38 7.01 0.37
N GLY A 78 18.73 5.90 1.00
CA GLY A 78 18.31 4.55 0.63
C GLY A 78 16.90 4.19 1.10
N VAL A 79 16.59 2.91 1.04
CA VAL A 79 15.36 2.33 1.56
C VAL A 79 15.71 1.32 2.64
N ASP A 80 15.23 1.55 3.86
CA ASP A 80 15.23 0.54 4.92
C ASP A 80 14.14 -0.48 4.62
N THR A 81 14.55 -1.66 4.14
CA THR A 81 13.67 -2.76 3.79
C THR A 81 13.23 -3.51 5.04
N ARG A 82 12.32 -2.94 5.80
CA ARG A 82 11.66 -3.71 6.86
C ARG A 82 10.76 -4.77 6.24
N GLN A 83 10.86 -5.98 6.77
CA GLN A 83 9.96 -7.06 6.37
C GLN A 83 8.50 -6.63 6.54
N LYS A 84 7.77 -6.63 5.45
CA LYS A 84 6.33 -6.37 5.46
C LYS A 84 5.65 -7.61 6.04
N LYS A 85 4.75 -7.41 7.00
CA LYS A 85 4.11 -8.51 7.70
C LYS A 85 2.78 -8.86 7.00
N ALA A 86 2.75 -10.04 6.38
CA ALA A 86 1.49 -10.71 6.09
C ALA A 86 0.91 -11.30 7.38
N LEU A 87 -0.41 -11.47 7.43
CA LEU A 87 -1.06 -12.17 8.53
C LEU A 87 -0.75 -13.68 8.44
N PRO A 88 -0.56 -14.35 9.57
CA PRO A 88 -0.64 -15.80 9.63
C PRO A 88 -1.97 -16.29 9.08
N LEU A 89 -2.01 -17.47 8.45
CA LEU A 89 -3.21 -18.00 7.81
C LEU A 89 -4.39 -18.14 8.81
N SER A 90 -4.11 -18.55 10.05
CA SER A 90 -5.11 -18.65 11.12
C SER A 90 -5.73 -17.30 11.49
N GLU A 91 -4.91 -16.24 11.58
CA GLU A 91 -5.40 -14.89 11.86
C GLU A 91 -6.16 -14.31 10.66
N LEU A 92 -5.70 -14.58 9.44
CA LEU A 92 -6.38 -14.18 8.23
C LEU A 92 -7.76 -14.85 8.13
N HIS A 93 -7.84 -16.16 8.39
CA HIS A 93 -9.11 -16.89 8.47
C HIS A 93 -10.05 -16.29 9.52
N THR A 94 -9.54 -16.03 10.72
CA THR A 94 -10.33 -15.41 11.80
C THR A 94 -10.82 -14.01 11.41
N LEU A 95 -9.97 -13.19 10.80
CA LEU A 95 -10.30 -11.84 10.36
C LEU A 95 -11.44 -11.83 9.33
N LEU A 96 -11.39 -12.75 8.36
CA LEU A 96 -12.32 -12.77 7.23
C LEU A 96 -13.64 -13.49 7.54
N ASN A 97 -13.67 -14.45 8.51
CA ASN A 97 -14.83 -15.32 8.68
C ASN A 97 -15.52 -15.22 10.06
N LYS A 98 -14.80 -14.81 11.12
CA LYS A 98 -15.41 -14.77 12.47
C LYS A 98 -16.28 -13.53 12.64
N ASP A 99 -17.56 -13.71 13.03
CA ASP A 99 -18.49 -12.61 13.26
C ASP A 99 -17.98 -11.64 14.36
N PRO A 100 -17.83 -10.36 14.06
CA PRO A 100 -17.41 -9.35 15.03
C PRO A 100 -18.55 -8.84 15.91
N GLN A 101 -19.79 -9.31 15.73
CA GLN A 101 -20.99 -9.00 16.53
C GLN A 101 -21.50 -7.55 16.47
N THR A 102 -20.83 -6.65 15.76
CA THR A 102 -21.27 -5.26 15.59
C THR A 102 -21.39 -4.91 14.12
N GLU A 103 -22.44 -4.20 13.73
CA GLU A 103 -22.72 -3.85 12.35
C GLU A 103 -21.56 -3.07 11.68
N THR A 104 -21.04 -2.05 12.36
CA THR A 104 -19.90 -1.28 11.86
C THR A 104 -18.67 -2.15 11.57
N LEU A 105 -18.41 -3.15 12.42
CA LEU A 105 -17.27 -4.05 12.21
C LEU A 105 -17.58 -5.12 11.17
N ARG A 106 -18.84 -5.58 11.03
CA ARG A 106 -19.26 -6.43 9.90
C ARG A 106 -19.06 -5.73 8.56
N HIS A 107 -19.47 -4.47 8.48
CA HIS A 107 -19.23 -3.67 7.29
C HIS A 107 -17.73 -3.50 6.98
N THR A 108 -16.91 -3.27 8.00
CA THR A 108 -15.44 -3.20 7.86
C THR A 108 -14.86 -4.54 7.39
N GLN A 109 -15.35 -5.65 7.95
CA GLN A 109 -14.96 -7.00 7.58
C GLN A 109 -15.37 -7.33 6.13
N ALA A 110 -16.55 -6.92 5.72
CA ALA A 110 -17.02 -7.09 4.34
C ALA A 110 -16.09 -6.36 3.34
N ILE A 111 -15.70 -5.11 3.63
CA ILE A 111 -14.70 -4.39 2.82
C ILE A 111 -13.35 -5.14 2.82
N ALA A 112 -12.89 -5.64 3.97
CA ALA A 112 -11.65 -6.40 4.05
C ALA A 112 -11.69 -7.69 3.23
N ASN A 113 -12.83 -8.38 3.23
CA ASN A 113 -13.09 -9.55 2.40
C ASN A 113 -13.01 -9.22 0.91
N LEU A 114 -13.68 -8.17 0.45
CA LEU A 114 -13.61 -7.76 -0.96
C LEU A 114 -12.19 -7.39 -1.38
N LEU A 115 -11.45 -6.63 -0.55
CA LEU A 115 -10.04 -6.32 -0.84
C LEU A 115 -9.20 -7.59 -1.03
N PHE A 116 -9.47 -8.63 -0.25
CA PHE A 116 -8.76 -9.90 -0.35
C PHE A 116 -9.23 -10.70 -1.57
N GLN A 117 -10.54 -10.86 -1.77
CA GLN A 117 -11.12 -11.63 -2.87
C GLN A 117 -10.80 -11.03 -4.26
N PHE A 118 -10.67 -9.70 -4.33
CA PHE A 118 -10.28 -9.00 -5.57
C PHE A 118 -8.75 -8.96 -5.78
N GLY A 119 -8.07 -10.05 -5.48
CA GLY A 119 -6.63 -10.19 -5.76
C GLY A 119 -5.74 -9.33 -4.89
N GLY A 120 -6.14 -9.05 -3.66
CA GLY A 120 -5.41 -8.11 -2.80
C GLY A 120 -5.50 -6.67 -3.29
N MET A 121 -6.66 -6.27 -3.82
CA MET A 121 -6.92 -4.92 -4.30
C MET A 121 -6.55 -3.87 -3.25
N PRO A 122 -5.87 -2.76 -3.60
CA PRO A 122 -5.66 -1.66 -2.68
C PRO A 122 -6.95 -0.94 -2.33
N PHE A 123 -7.07 -0.45 -1.11
CA PHE A 123 -8.25 0.32 -0.68
C PHE A 123 -8.54 1.55 -1.57
N VAL A 124 -7.49 2.19 -2.11
CA VAL A 124 -7.67 3.31 -3.02
C VAL A 124 -8.40 2.90 -4.30
N ASP A 125 -8.08 1.73 -4.86
CA ASP A 125 -8.73 1.27 -6.07
C ASP A 125 -10.20 0.90 -5.76
N LEU A 126 -10.45 0.14 -4.67
CA LEU A 126 -11.82 -0.20 -4.24
C LEU A 126 -12.70 1.04 -4.00
N ALA A 127 -12.17 2.04 -3.28
CA ALA A 127 -12.91 3.25 -2.95
C ALA A 127 -13.28 4.10 -4.17
N HIS A 128 -12.53 3.98 -5.26
CA HIS A 128 -12.76 4.73 -6.49
C HIS A 128 -13.40 3.90 -7.62
N LEU A 129 -13.86 2.67 -7.32
CA LEU A 129 -14.65 1.90 -8.29
C LEU A 129 -15.97 2.60 -8.55
N GLU A 130 -16.32 2.73 -9.82
CA GLU A 130 -17.61 3.24 -10.29
C GLU A 130 -18.52 2.08 -10.70
N LYS A 131 -19.82 2.31 -10.71
CA LYS A 131 -20.82 1.30 -11.14
C LYS A 131 -20.54 0.80 -12.55
N SER A 132 -20.06 1.68 -13.44
CA SER A 132 -19.64 1.35 -14.80
C SER A 132 -18.48 0.37 -14.90
N ASN A 133 -17.66 0.22 -13.82
CA ASN A 133 -16.59 -0.74 -13.79
C ASN A 133 -17.07 -2.19 -13.66
N LEU A 134 -18.28 -2.41 -13.17
CA LEU A 134 -18.86 -3.74 -12.98
C LEU A 134 -19.85 -4.06 -14.09
N ASN A 135 -19.55 -5.07 -14.92
CA ASN A 135 -20.43 -5.54 -15.98
C ASN A 135 -20.45 -7.08 -16.00
N GLN A 136 -21.64 -7.68 -15.90
CA GLN A 136 -21.87 -9.14 -16.01
C GLN A 136 -20.91 -9.99 -15.14
N GLY A 137 -20.66 -9.57 -13.89
CA GLY A 137 -19.79 -10.29 -12.98
C GLY A 137 -18.29 -10.07 -13.22
N LEU A 138 -17.93 -9.23 -14.19
CA LEU A 138 -16.53 -8.85 -14.46
C LEU A 138 -16.28 -7.43 -14.05
N LEU A 139 -15.30 -7.22 -13.15
CA LEU A 139 -14.86 -5.92 -12.69
C LEU A 139 -13.66 -5.48 -13.53
N LYS A 140 -13.81 -4.40 -14.31
CA LYS A 140 -12.73 -3.80 -15.11
C LYS A 140 -12.42 -2.39 -14.62
N TYR A 141 -11.18 -2.12 -14.29
CA TYR A 141 -10.75 -0.81 -13.80
C TYR A 141 -9.28 -0.54 -14.10
N ASN A 142 -8.86 0.71 -14.02
CA ASN A 142 -7.45 1.08 -14.07
C ASN A 142 -6.94 1.39 -12.67
N ARG A 143 -5.78 0.85 -12.31
CA ARG A 143 -5.15 1.11 -11.02
C ARG A 143 -4.88 2.59 -10.82
N MET A 144 -5.36 3.16 -9.73
CA MET A 144 -5.21 4.59 -9.40
C MET A 144 -3.75 5.05 -9.34
N LYS A 145 -2.84 4.17 -8.90
CA LYS A 145 -1.42 4.52 -8.73
C LYS A 145 -0.61 4.41 -10.01
N THR A 146 -0.90 3.46 -10.88
CA THR A 146 -0.03 3.07 -12.00
C THR A 146 -0.69 3.16 -13.37
N GLY A 147 -2.02 3.34 -13.41
CA GLY A 147 -2.82 3.29 -14.64
C GLY A 147 -2.90 1.91 -15.27
N THR A 148 -2.40 0.85 -14.60
CA THR A 148 -2.42 -0.50 -15.14
C THR A 148 -3.86 -0.99 -15.25
N PRO A 149 -4.32 -1.49 -16.44
CA PRO A 149 -5.63 -2.10 -16.57
C PRO A 149 -5.69 -3.39 -15.75
N MET A 150 -6.82 -3.59 -15.07
CA MET A 150 -7.09 -4.74 -14.23
C MET A 150 -8.45 -5.31 -14.57
N SER A 151 -8.55 -6.65 -14.52
CA SER A 151 -9.80 -7.38 -14.63
C SER A 151 -9.90 -8.40 -13.50
N VAL A 152 -11.05 -8.43 -12.82
CA VAL A 152 -11.32 -9.35 -11.73
C VAL A 152 -12.70 -9.93 -11.92
N GLU A 153 -12.79 -11.25 -11.99
CA GLU A 153 -14.07 -11.97 -12.00
C GLU A 153 -14.65 -12.01 -10.59
N ILE A 154 -15.93 -11.72 -10.46
CA ILE A 154 -16.64 -11.75 -9.19
C ILE A 154 -17.04 -13.18 -8.88
N ILE A 155 -16.47 -13.75 -7.82
CA ILE A 155 -16.84 -15.09 -7.34
C ILE A 155 -18.12 -15.03 -6.50
N ASP A 156 -18.83 -16.14 -6.40
CA ASP A 156 -20.16 -16.22 -5.76
C ASP A 156 -20.16 -15.65 -4.33
N SER A 157 -19.14 -15.96 -3.55
CA SER A 157 -19.00 -15.44 -2.17
C SER A 157 -18.84 -13.92 -2.07
N ALA A 158 -18.53 -13.24 -3.17
CA ALA A 158 -18.43 -11.77 -3.20
C ALA A 158 -19.76 -11.08 -3.49
N TYR A 159 -20.73 -11.78 -4.12
CA TYR A 159 -22.02 -11.16 -4.47
C TYR A 159 -22.82 -10.69 -3.26
N GLU A 160 -22.83 -11.48 -2.18
CA GLU A 160 -23.50 -11.09 -0.92
C GLU A 160 -22.84 -9.83 -0.33
N LEU A 161 -21.52 -9.76 -0.35
CA LEU A 161 -20.76 -8.60 0.14
C LEU A 161 -20.98 -7.38 -0.73
N LEU A 162 -21.08 -7.57 -2.05
CA LEU A 162 -21.41 -6.50 -2.99
C LEU A 162 -22.80 -5.95 -2.72
N SER A 163 -23.81 -6.78 -2.49
CA SER A 163 -25.17 -6.34 -2.18
C SER A 163 -25.24 -5.56 -0.88
N LEU A 164 -24.48 -5.96 0.14
CA LEU A 164 -24.38 -5.28 1.44
C LEU A 164 -23.70 -3.90 1.33
N LEU A 165 -22.70 -3.77 0.46
CA LEU A 165 -21.83 -2.58 0.40
C LEU A 165 -22.16 -1.64 -0.76
N ARG A 166 -22.99 -2.08 -1.71
CA ARG A 166 -23.30 -1.35 -2.94
C ARG A 166 -24.00 -0.02 -2.64
N ASN A 167 -23.56 1.01 -3.35
CA ASN A 167 -24.25 2.28 -3.35
C ASN A 167 -25.49 2.23 -4.25
N ASN A 168 -26.68 2.30 -3.66
CA ASN A 168 -27.96 2.28 -4.37
C ASN A 168 -28.35 3.68 -4.88
N HIS A 169 -27.69 4.74 -4.44
CA HIS A 169 -27.92 6.10 -4.96
C HIS A 169 -27.12 6.30 -6.22
N SER A 170 -27.77 6.78 -7.27
CA SER A 170 -27.10 7.20 -8.51
C SER A 170 -26.86 8.71 -8.47
N SER A 171 -25.67 9.13 -8.86
CA SER A 171 -25.40 10.55 -9.09
C SER A 171 -26.18 11.01 -10.31
N SER A 172 -27.05 12.00 -10.15
CA SER A 172 -27.78 12.63 -11.25
C SER A 172 -26.94 13.61 -12.08
N CYS A 173 -25.69 13.81 -11.69
CA CYS A 173 -24.78 14.74 -12.35
C CYS A 173 -23.74 13.98 -13.18
N SER A 174 -23.72 14.17 -14.49
CA SER A 174 -22.81 13.51 -15.45
C SER A 174 -21.33 13.79 -15.19
N ASP A 175 -21.02 14.88 -14.50
CA ASP A 175 -19.65 15.34 -14.23
C ASP A 175 -19.05 14.80 -12.92
N ARG A 176 -19.80 14.01 -12.16
CA ARG A 176 -19.37 13.46 -10.86
C ARG A 176 -19.25 11.95 -10.90
N PRO A 177 -18.30 11.35 -10.15
CA PRO A 177 -18.14 9.90 -10.13
C PRO A 177 -19.34 9.22 -9.46
N ASP A 178 -19.90 8.20 -10.12
CA ASP A 178 -20.95 7.33 -9.59
C ASP A 178 -20.30 6.08 -8.97
N TYR A 179 -19.84 6.21 -7.72
CA TYR A 179 -19.10 5.17 -7.04
C TYR A 179 -19.93 3.92 -6.76
N LEU A 180 -19.30 2.75 -6.94
CA LEU A 180 -19.91 1.43 -6.69
C LEU A 180 -20.24 1.22 -5.21
N PHE A 181 -19.42 1.77 -4.32
CA PHE A 181 -19.54 1.62 -2.86
C PHE A 181 -19.70 2.95 -2.14
N HIS A 182 -20.42 2.93 -1.02
CA HIS A 182 -20.60 4.06 -0.11
C HIS A 182 -19.34 4.36 0.73
N ILE A 183 -18.19 4.44 0.08
CA ILE A 183 -16.91 4.79 0.75
C ILE A 183 -16.60 6.27 0.56
N LEU A 184 -16.89 6.80 -0.62
CA LEU A 184 -16.75 8.20 -0.98
C LEU A 184 -18.12 8.76 -1.38
N SER A 185 -18.35 10.05 -1.14
CA SER A 185 -19.66 10.69 -1.39
C SER A 185 -19.97 10.87 -2.87
N GLY A 186 -18.92 11.05 -3.70
CA GLY A 186 -19.10 11.44 -5.11
C GLY A 186 -19.37 12.94 -5.31
N GLU A 187 -19.27 13.77 -4.26
CA GLU A 187 -19.51 15.23 -4.36
C GLU A 187 -18.39 15.98 -5.07
N TYR A 188 -17.17 15.42 -5.06
CA TYR A 188 -15.99 16.06 -5.63
C TYR A 188 -15.60 15.43 -6.96
N LYS A 189 -15.13 16.25 -7.91
CA LYS A 189 -14.54 15.77 -9.16
C LYS A 189 -13.18 15.13 -8.90
N ARG A 190 -12.79 14.19 -9.75
CA ARG A 190 -11.45 13.57 -9.67
C ARG A 190 -10.36 14.63 -9.83
N GLY A 191 -9.38 14.61 -8.93
CA GLY A 191 -8.25 15.55 -8.92
C GLY A 191 -8.45 16.79 -8.06
N GLU A 192 -9.65 17.06 -7.57
CA GLU A 192 -9.88 18.13 -6.62
C GLU A 192 -9.26 17.82 -5.25
N GLU A 193 -8.86 18.85 -4.52
CA GLU A 193 -8.31 18.71 -3.19
C GLU A 193 -9.34 18.12 -2.20
N GLY A 194 -10.62 18.43 -2.38
CA GLY A 194 -11.73 17.86 -1.61
C GLY A 194 -11.79 16.35 -1.74
N ALA A 195 -11.74 15.81 -2.97
CA ALA A 195 -11.71 14.37 -3.24
C ALA A 195 -10.50 13.67 -2.56
N TYR A 196 -9.34 14.32 -2.61
CA TYR A 196 -8.15 13.78 -1.93
C TYR A 196 -8.31 13.76 -0.41
N ARG A 197 -8.84 14.82 0.19
CA ARG A 197 -9.07 14.91 1.64
C ARG A 197 -10.10 13.88 2.11
N GLU A 198 -11.18 13.74 1.35
CA GLU A 198 -12.23 12.74 1.62
C GLU A 198 -11.66 11.33 1.61
N TYR A 199 -10.93 10.95 0.56
CA TYR A 199 -10.26 9.65 0.48
C TYR A 199 -9.29 9.42 1.66
N GLN A 200 -8.49 10.41 2.05
CA GLN A 200 -7.57 10.28 3.18
C GLN A 200 -8.32 10.07 4.50
N SER A 201 -9.48 10.70 4.66
CA SER A 201 -10.36 10.51 5.81
C SER A 201 -10.97 9.11 5.81
N ALA A 202 -11.50 8.65 4.68
CA ALA A 202 -12.07 7.30 4.51
C ALA A 202 -11.03 6.20 4.80
N LEU A 203 -9.80 6.33 4.26
CA LEU A 203 -8.71 5.40 4.53
C LEU A 203 -8.34 5.36 6.01
N ARG A 204 -8.27 6.51 6.67
CA ARG A 204 -7.98 6.61 8.10
C ARG A 204 -9.06 5.93 8.93
N LYS A 205 -10.33 6.21 8.62
CA LYS A 205 -11.51 5.61 9.27
C LYS A 205 -11.48 4.08 9.11
N PHE A 206 -11.29 3.59 7.89
CA PHE A 206 -11.21 2.16 7.61
C PHE A 206 -10.06 1.47 8.38
N ASN A 207 -8.86 2.04 8.38
CA ASN A 207 -7.73 1.48 9.12
C ASN A 207 -7.94 1.51 10.65
N ASN A 208 -8.65 2.51 11.18
CA ASN A 208 -9.02 2.55 12.60
C ASN A 208 -10.05 1.47 12.93
N HIS A 209 -11.05 1.26 12.06
CA HIS A 209 -12.01 0.17 12.22
C HIS A 209 -11.34 -1.20 12.10
N LEU A 210 -10.38 -1.40 11.18
CA LEU A 210 -9.58 -2.63 11.11
C LEU A 210 -8.81 -2.91 12.41
N LYS A 211 -8.25 -1.89 13.05
CA LYS A 211 -7.60 -2.04 14.37
C LYS A 211 -8.60 -2.44 15.45
N SER A 212 -9.80 -1.87 15.42
CA SER A 212 -10.87 -2.22 16.36
C SER A 212 -11.37 -3.65 16.13
N LEU A 213 -11.54 -4.04 14.86
CA LEU A 213 -11.88 -5.41 14.46
C LEU A 213 -10.81 -6.41 14.92
N SER A 214 -9.53 -6.10 14.68
CA SER A 214 -8.40 -6.93 15.13
C SER A 214 -8.41 -7.16 16.64
N ARG A 215 -8.65 -6.11 17.42
CA ARG A 215 -8.76 -6.21 18.89
C ARG A 215 -9.98 -7.04 19.32
N LYS A 216 -11.15 -6.80 18.71
CA LYS A 216 -12.39 -7.54 19.01
C LYS A 216 -12.23 -9.04 18.74
N LEU A 217 -11.54 -9.38 17.65
CA LEU A 217 -11.26 -10.77 17.26
C LEU A 217 -10.03 -11.36 17.96
N ARG A 218 -9.36 -10.61 18.83
CA ARG A 218 -8.14 -11.01 19.58
C ARG A 218 -6.99 -11.45 18.68
N LEU A 219 -6.77 -10.74 17.56
CA LEU A 219 -5.62 -10.98 16.70
C LEU A 219 -4.36 -10.35 17.31
N HIS A 220 -3.22 -11.04 17.20
CA HIS A 220 -1.93 -10.55 17.68
C HIS A 220 -1.27 -9.58 16.70
N SER A 221 -1.60 -9.70 15.42
CA SER A 221 -1.04 -8.89 14.34
C SER A 221 -1.75 -7.55 14.17
N SER A 222 -0.99 -6.51 13.84
CA SER A 222 -1.57 -5.23 13.45
C SER A 222 -2.10 -5.30 12.03
N VAL A 223 -3.40 -5.05 11.86
CA VAL A 223 -4.09 -5.12 10.58
C VAL A 223 -4.31 -3.72 10.00
N THR A 224 -3.99 -3.56 8.73
CA THR A 224 -4.27 -2.38 7.90
C THR A 224 -4.77 -2.83 6.53
N SER A 225 -5.36 -1.93 5.75
CA SER A 225 -5.74 -2.20 4.36
C SER A 225 -4.58 -2.77 3.53
N TYR A 226 -3.36 -2.33 3.82
CA TYR A 226 -2.16 -2.79 3.12
C TYR A 226 -1.70 -4.18 3.55
N THR A 227 -1.95 -4.55 4.82
CA THR A 227 -1.69 -5.90 5.36
C THR A 227 -2.47 -6.96 4.60
N LEU A 228 -3.75 -6.68 4.25
CA LEU A 228 -4.60 -7.61 3.47
C LEU A 228 -3.98 -7.94 2.11
N ARG A 229 -3.50 -6.94 1.40
CA ARG A 229 -2.81 -7.13 0.12
C ARG A 229 -1.52 -7.96 0.26
N HIS A 230 -0.74 -7.72 1.34
CA HIS A 230 0.44 -8.53 1.63
C HIS A 230 0.06 -9.97 1.95
N SER A 231 -1.01 -10.17 2.71
CA SER A 231 -1.49 -11.51 3.06
C SER A 231 -1.94 -12.28 1.83
N TRP A 232 -2.68 -11.63 0.91
CA TRP A 232 -3.07 -12.25 -0.34
C TRP A 232 -1.84 -12.71 -1.16
N ALA A 233 -0.89 -11.81 -1.37
CA ALA A 233 0.31 -12.12 -2.15
C ALA A 233 1.17 -13.22 -1.50
N THR A 234 1.29 -13.19 -0.17
CA THR A 234 2.03 -14.20 0.58
C THR A 234 1.32 -15.56 0.55
N THR A 235 -0.01 -15.58 0.69
CA THR A 235 -0.81 -16.80 0.56
C THR A 235 -0.68 -17.40 -0.84
N ALA A 236 -0.78 -16.60 -1.90
CA ALA A 236 -0.58 -17.05 -3.27
C ALA A 236 0.82 -17.68 -3.46
N LYS A 237 1.86 -17.03 -2.94
CA LYS A 237 3.23 -17.56 -2.97
C LYS A 237 3.35 -18.90 -2.27
N TYR A 238 2.79 -19.05 -1.05
CA TYR A 238 2.84 -20.32 -0.31
C TYR A 238 2.04 -21.45 -0.99
N ARG A 239 1.07 -21.09 -1.81
CA ARG A 239 0.33 -22.03 -2.67
C ARG A 239 1.05 -22.38 -3.98
N GLY A 240 2.26 -21.86 -4.19
CA GLY A 240 3.06 -22.16 -5.38
C GLY A 240 2.63 -21.39 -6.64
N VAL A 241 1.82 -20.33 -6.50
CA VAL A 241 1.44 -19.50 -7.66
C VAL A 241 2.69 -18.83 -8.23
N PRO A 242 2.94 -18.87 -9.54
CA PRO A 242 4.07 -18.20 -10.18
C PRO A 242 4.13 -16.73 -9.86
N ILE A 243 5.35 -16.21 -9.68
CA ILE A 243 5.54 -14.80 -9.28
C ILE A 243 5.05 -13.81 -10.32
N GLU A 244 5.09 -14.21 -11.59
CA GLU A 244 4.56 -13.46 -12.73
C GLU A 244 3.04 -13.26 -12.58
N MET A 245 2.31 -14.32 -12.28
CA MET A 245 0.87 -14.29 -12.05
C MET A 245 0.51 -13.48 -10.80
N ILE A 246 1.30 -13.60 -9.71
CA ILE A 246 1.15 -12.73 -8.53
C ILE A 246 1.38 -11.27 -8.91
N SER A 247 2.40 -10.99 -9.71
CA SER A 247 2.75 -9.63 -10.15
C SER A 247 1.65 -9.00 -10.99
N GLU A 248 1.08 -9.74 -11.92
CA GLU A 248 -0.04 -9.34 -12.76
C GLU A 248 -1.30 -9.09 -11.93
N SER A 249 -1.70 -10.04 -11.09
CA SER A 249 -2.84 -9.92 -10.17
C SER A 249 -2.72 -8.71 -9.23
N LEU A 250 -1.50 -8.35 -8.84
CA LEU A 250 -1.24 -7.14 -8.06
C LEU A 250 -1.15 -5.87 -8.92
N GLY A 251 -1.15 -5.95 -10.25
CA GLY A 251 -0.97 -4.82 -11.16
C GLY A 251 0.38 -4.12 -10.99
N HIS A 252 1.45 -4.86 -10.75
CA HIS A 252 2.78 -4.33 -10.69
C HIS A 252 3.38 -4.20 -12.10
N LYS A 253 4.02 -3.08 -12.41
CA LYS A 253 4.71 -2.87 -13.70
C LYS A 253 6.03 -3.65 -13.82
N SER A 254 6.54 -4.23 -12.73
CA SER A 254 7.82 -4.96 -12.70
C SER A 254 7.77 -6.07 -11.67
N ILE A 255 8.21 -7.26 -12.05
CA ILE A 255 8.37 -8.43 -11.17
C ILE A 255 9.29 -8.11 -9.99
N LYS A 256 10.33 -7.27 -10.17
CA LYS A 256 11.20 -6.80 -9.08
C LYS A 256 10.40 -6.18 -7.93
N THR A 257 9.32 -5.45 -8.24
CA THR A 257 8.43 -4.90 -7.21
C THR A 257 7.76 -6.02 -6.41
N THR A 258 7.33 -7.08 -7.07
CA THR A 258 6.72 -8.25 -6.43
C THR A 258 7.73 -9.01 -5.59
N GLN A 259 8.96 -9.21 -6.06
CA GLN A 259 10.04 -9.85 -5.31
C GLN A 259 10.36 -9.12 -4.00
N ILE A 260 10.48 -7.78 -4.05
CA ILE A 260 10.70 -6.95 -2.86
C ILE A 260 9.47 -6.98 -1.93
N TYR A 261 8.29 -7.14 -2.53
CA TYR A 261 7.01 -7.16 -1.83
C TYR A 261 6.79 -8.45 -1.05
N LEU A 262 7.20 -9.57 -1.61
CA LEU A 262 7.03 -10.89 -1.02
C LEU A 262 8.09 -11.14 0.06
N LYS A 263 7.62 -11.56 1.23
CA LYS A 263 8.50 -12.08 2.28
C LYS A 263 9.25 -13.33 1.80
N GLY A 264 10.49 -13.53 2.27
CA GLY A 264 11.20 -14.80 2.11
C GLY A 264 10.36 -15.97 2.66
N PHE A 265 10.64 -17.18 2.22
CA PHE A 265 10.04 -18.37 2.81
C PHE A 265 10.52 -18.54 4.26
N GLU A 266 9.62 -18.95 5.14
CA GLU A 266 9.94 -19.32 6.51
C GLU A 266 10.87 -20.54 6.53
N LEU A 267 11.62 -20.72 7.62
CA LEU A 267 12.56 -21.82 7.76
C LEU A 267 11.86 -23.19 7.62
N GLU A 268 10.67 -23.31 8.19
CA GLU A 268 9.86 -24.53 8.14
C GLU A 268 9.51 -24.92 6.70
N GLU A 269 9.07 -23.98 5.87
CA GLU A 269 8.76 -24.23 4.45
C GLU A 269 10.00 -24.63 3.67
N ARG A 270 11.13 -23.97 3.90
CA ARG A 270 12.40 -24.37 3.26
C ARG A 270 12.85 -25.76 3.69
N THR A 271 12.68 -26.09 4.97
CA THR A 271 12.98 -27.42 5.51
C THR A 271 12.09 -28.49 4.90
N LYS A 272 10.79 -28.20 4.72
CA LYS A 272 9.85 -29.11 4.06
C LYS A 272 10.27 -29.42 2.62
N VAL A 273 10.62 -28.40 1.85
CA VAL A 273 11.11 -28.55 0.47
C VAL A 273 12.40 -29.40 0.44
N ASN A 274 13.35 -29.11 1.34
CA ASN A 274 14.60 -29.90 1.43
C ASN A 274 14.33 -31.38 1.75
N LYS A 275 13.41 -31.65 2.70
CA LYS A 275 13.01 -33.04 3.00
C LYS A 275 12.33 -33.72 1.81
N GLN A 276 11.42 -33.02 1.13
CA GLN A 276 10.73 -33.55 -0.06
C GLN A 276 11.74 -33.90 -1.16
N ASN A 277 12.67 -33.00 -1.48
CA ASN A 277 13.71 -33.23 -2.49
C ASN A 277 14.59 -34.41 -2.12
N TYR A 278 15.04 -34.47 -0.86
CA TYR A 278 15.86 -35.60 -0.38
C TYR A 278 15.15 -36.95 -0.53
N TYR A 279 13.90 -37.03 -0.06
CA TYR A 279 13.14 -38.28 -0.16
C TYR A 279 12.73 -38.62 -1.60
N TYR A 280 12.49 -37.65 -2.46
CA TYR A 280 12.25 -37.86 -3.89
C TYR A 280 13.45 -38.54 -4.54
N VAL A 281 14.65 -38.00 -4.38
CA VAL A 281 15.90 -38.56 -4.94
C VAL A 281 16.17 -39.96 -4.36
N ARG A 282 16.01 -40.13 -3.03
CA ARG A 282 16.25 -41.42 -2.37
C ARG A 282 15.31 -42.55 -2.85
N ARG A 283 14.11 -42.22 -3.28
CA ARG A 283 13.11 -43.17 -3.79
C ARG A 283 13.24 -43.42 -5.31
N PHE A 284 14.10 -42.67 -5.98
CA PHE A 284 14.31 -42.81 -7.41
C PHE A 284 15.03 -44.14 -7.67
N LYS A 285 14.32 -45.07 -8.33
CA LYS A 285 14.90 -46.35 -8.80
C LYS A 285 15.49 -46.09 -10.18
N ILE A 286 16.77 -46.31 -10.36
CA ILE A 286 17.38 -46.37 -11.68
C ILE A 286 16.85 -47.66 -12.30
N ALA A 287 16.10 -47.56 -13.42
CA ALA A 287 15.61 -48.70 -14.17
C ALA A 287 16.74 -49.40 -14.95
#